data_6f9aa67e6c667890958df6607b808829
#
_entry.id   6f9aa67e6c667890958df6607b808829
#
_cell.length_a   1.000
_cell.length_b   1.000
_cell.length_c   1.000
_cell.angle_alpha   90.00
_cell.angle_beta   90.00
_cell.angle_gamma   90.00
#
_symmetry.space_group_name_H-M   'P 1'
#
loop_
_entity.id
_entity.type
_entity.pdbx_description
1 polymer ?
#
loop_
_entity_poly.entity_id
_entity_poly.type
_entity_poly.pdbx_seq_one_letter_code
_entity_poly.pdbx_strand_id
1 'polypeptide(L)'
;GADGNQTYTYALNKDLTNLDKVVVNGKDGKDGTDGVTITGPSGTAGQDGNNGKVGISGKDGKDAVSISGKDGVGHIGLTGPAGKDGKNATADITVKDGVPGVDGQPGETMTRIVYQDKDGNEHEVATHDDGMKFAGDDGQTDATKVIKKHLNNVVDIVGGADKAKLTDNNIGVNNDNGKLKVQLSKDLDLTKDGSVKIGDTTVNNDGLTIAGGPSVKKDGINAGNKTITGVKAGENDTDAVNVKQLKDKVTTVESSNNSIKVVDKNDPTSATYDAAKGHQYDITINNQSVVENAQTPVVYTDKDGNKLYKIVD
;
A
#
# COMPACT_ATOMS: atom_id res chain seq x y z
N GLY A 1 99.74 -3.80 -1.32
CA GLY A 1 100.19 -4.13 -2.62
C GLY A 1 101.70 -3.94 -2.74
N ALA A 2 102.31 -4.40 -3.78
CA ALA A 2 103.76 -4.29 -4.06
C ALA A 2 104.22 -2.79 -4.16
N ASP A 3 103.34 -1.83 -4.18
CA ASP A 3 103.55 -0.36 -4.28
C ASP A 3 103.49 0.33 -2.92
N GLY A 4 103.39 -0.39 -1.83
CA GLY A 4 103.22 0.19 -0.47
C GLY A 4 101.89 0.77 -0.15
N ASN A 5 100.91 0.75 -1.06
CA ASN A 5 99.56 1.24 -0.80
C ASN A 5 98.74 0.20 -0.12
N GLN A 6 98.10 0.56 0.92
CA GLN A 6 97.11 -0.28 1.64
C GLN A 6 95.67 0.07 1.17
N THR A 7 94.96 -0.98 0.70
CA THR A 7 93.59 -0.83 0.29
C THR A 7 92.71 -1.44 1.38
N TYR A 8 91.86 -0.65 1.92
CA TYR A 8 90.81 -1.11 2.90
C TYR A 8 89.48 -1.17 2.22
N THR A 9 88.84 -2.35 2.26
CA THR A 9 87.52 -2.54 1.74
C THR A 9 86.55 -2.51 2.95
N TYR A 10 85.62 -1.55 2.97
CA TYR A 10 84.57 -1.49 3.93
C TYR A 10 83.29 -1.99 3.30
N ALA A 11 82.60 -2.92 3.97
CA ALA A 11 81.28 -3.41 3.57
C ALA A 11 80.37 -3.34 4.77
N LEU A 12 79.13 -2.94 4.52
CA LEU A 12 78.08 -3.01 5.54
C LEU A 12 77.72 -4.49 5.78
N ASN A 13 77.48 -4.82 7.04
CA ASN A 13 76.91 -6.12 7.39
C ASN A 13 75.55 -6.32 6.68
N LYS A 14 75.24 -7.56 6.31
CA LYS A 14 73.95 -7.92 5.77
C LYS A 14 72.81 -7.55 6.73
N ASP A 15 73.03 -7.73 8.00
CA ASP A 15 72.07 -7.43 9.07
C ASP A 15 72.57 -6.18 9.81
N LEU A 16 71.88 -5.08 9.64
CA LEU A 16 72.10 -3.85 10.39
C LEU A 16 71.25 -3.92 11.69
N THR A 17 71.92 -4.12 12.81
CA THR A 17 71.25 -4.23 14.10
C THR A 17 71.56 -3.02 15.00
N ASN A 18 70.74 -2.81 16.02
CA ASN A 18 70.86 -1.69 16.97
C ASN A 18 70.69 -0.29 16.32
N LEU A 19 69.84 -0.20 15.28
CA LEU A 19 69.47 1.07 14.70
C LEU A 19 68.21 1.59 15.43
N ASP A 20 68.31 2.82 15.95
CA ASP A 20 67.15 3.52 16.50
C ASP A 20 66.21 4.04 15.41
N LYS A 21 66.82 4.41 14.24
CA LYS A 21 66.10 5.04 13.16
C LYS A 21 66.77 4.82 11.82
N VAL A 22 66.02 4.58 10.76
CA VAL A 22 66.44 4.66 9.36
C VAL A 22 65.68 5.79 8.70
N VAL A 23 66.42 6.70 8.05
CA VAL A 23 65.81 7.80 7.29
C VAL A 23 66.32 7.77 5.86
N VAL A 24 65.38 7.77 4.90
CA VAL A 24 65.65 7.93 3.49
C VAL A 24 65.09 9.30 3.09
N ASN A 25 65.94 10.23 2.87
CA ASN A 25 65.55 11.59 2.44
C ASN A 25 65.11 11.58 0.97
N GLY A 26 64.19 12.47 0.65
CA GLY A 26 63.80 12.75 -0.74
C GLY A 26 64.92 13.31 -1.56
N LYS A 27 64.67 13.53 -2.84
CA LYS A 27 65.66 13.95 -3.84
C LYS A 27 66.48 15.21 -3.49
N ASP A 28 65.92 16.12 -2.74
CA ASP A 28 66.54 17.42 -2.41
C ASP A 28 67.33 17.42 -1.11
N GLY A 29 67.39 16.31 -0.38
CA GLY A 29 68.24 16.13 0.82
C GLY A 29 67.96 17.09 1.95
N LYS A 30 66.85 17.84 1.96
CA LYS A 30 66.50 18.80 2.98
C LYS A 30 65.50 18.21 3.99
N ASP A 31 65.66 18.54 5.27
CA ASP A 31 64.68 18.22 6.29
C ASP A 31 63.32 18.81 5.91
N GLY A 32 62.30 17.98 5.90
CA GLY A 32 60.94 18.41 5.60
C GLY A 32 60.45 18.14 4.17
N THR A 33 61.25 17.53 3.31
CA THR A 33 60.83 17.06 1.98
C THR A 33 60.46 15.57 1.97
N ASP A 34 59.92 15.10 0.86
CA ASP A 34 59.46 13.73 0.68
C ASP A 34 60.51 12.72 1.13
N GLY A 35 60.14 11.77 1.96
CA GLY A 35 61.06 10.76 2.49
C GLY A 35 60.36 9.62 3.20
N VAL A 36 61.10 8.56 3.51
CA VAL A 36 60.63 7.42 4.32
C VAL A 36 61.39 7.40 5.62
N THR A 37 60.67 7.33 6.72
CA THR A 37 61.26 7.20 8.08
C THR A 37 60.77 5.93 8.70
N ILE A 38 61.69 5.08 9.17
CA ILE A 38 61.39 3.86 9.94
C ILE A 38 61.98 4.13 11.34
N THR A 39 61.10 4.14 12.34
CA THR A 39 61.47 4.31 13.75
C THR A 39 61.17 3.02 14.52
N GLY A 40 62.12 2.47 15.15
CA GLY A 40 61.94 1.32 16.02
C GLY A 40 61.16 1.64 17.27
N PRO A 41 60.51 0.64 17.91
CA PRO A 41 59.91 0.84 19.21
C PRO A 41 60.96 1.20 20.24
N SER A 42 60.67 2.19 21.08
CA SER A 42 61.52 2.55 22.22
C SER A 42 60.89 2.00 23.51
N GLY A 43 61.70 1.33 24.33
CA GLY A 43 61.24 0.81 25.61
C GLY A 43 62.16 -0.31 26.14
N THR A 44 61.94 -0.73 27.38
CA THR A 44 62.70 -1.79 28.04
C THR A 44 62.24 -3.16 27.54
N ALA A 45 63.17 -4.05 27.20
CA ALA A 45 62.85 -5.39 26.77
C ALA A 45 61.96 -6.13 27.78
N GLY A 46 60.83 -6.69 27.29
CA GLY A 46 59.85 -7.40 28.11
C GLY A 46 58.68 -6.58 28.69
N GLN A 47 58.63 -5.29 28.38
CA GLN A 47 57.43 -4.41 28.54
C GLN A 47 56.82 -4.14 27.19
N ASP A 48 55.52 -3.88 27.14
CA ASP A 48 54.85 -3.44 25.90
C ASP A 48 55.64 -2.29 25.29
N GLY A 49 56.29 -2.52 24.16
CA GLY A 49 57.20 -1.55 23.55
C GLY A 49 56.53 -0.28 23.18
N ASN A 50 57.21 0.86 23.32
CA ASN A 50 56.69 2.11 22.78
C ASN A 50 56.55 2.00 21.26
N ASN A 51 55.55 2.65 20.76
CA ASN A 51 55.01 2.56 19.43
C ASN A 51 56.09 2.69 18.31
N GLY A 52 56.23 1.68 17.46
CA GLY A 52 57.01 1.75 16.24
C GLY A 52 56.22 2.40 15.10
N LYS A 53 56.92 3.03 14.16
CA LYS A 53 56.31 3.77 13.07
C LYS A 53 57.07 3.68 11.79
N VAL A 54 56.36 3.52 10.67
CA VAL A 54 56.84 3.81 9.33
C VAL A 54 56.07 5.00 8.78
N GLY A 55 56.74 6.08 8.41
CA GLY A 55 56.09 7.28 7.88
C GLY A 55 56.64 7.61 6.47
N ILE A 56 55.75 8.00 5.56
CA ILE A 56 56.08 8.55 4.25
C ILE A 56 55.65 10.00 4.28
N SER A 57 56.61 10.91 4.27
CA SER A 57 56.36 12.33 4.40
C SER A 57 55.93 12.97 3.06
N GLY A 58 54.98 13.88 3.13
CA GLY A 58 54.62 14.71 2.01
C GLY A 58 55.46 15.98 1.94
N LYS A 59 55.16 16.87 0.99
CA LYS A 59 55.90 18.08 0.68
C LYS A 59 56.14 19.04 1.86
N ASP A 60 55.26 19.02 2.88
CA ASP A 60 55.36 19.87 4.07
C ASP A 60 56.13 19.19 5.25
N GLY A 61 56.78 18.06 4.98
CA GLY A 61 57.52 17.29 5.98
C GLY A 61 56.70 16.54 6.98
N LYS A 62 55.34 16.56 6.83
CA LYS A 62 54.43 15.74 7.64
C LYS A 62 54.14 14.43 6.95
N ASP A 63 53.90 13.39 7.72
CA ASP A 63 53.57 12.10 7.19
C ASP A 63 52.24 12.15 6.40
N ALA A 64 52.30 11.89 5.11
CA ALA A 64 51.14 11.73 4.28
C ALA A 64 50.51 10.33 4.49
N VAL A 65 51.34 9.33 4.73
CA VAL A 65 50.99 7.96 5.07
C VAL A 65 51.79 7.52 6.28
N SER A 66 51.21 6.92 7.26
CA SER A 66 51.89 6.30 8.40
C SER A 66 51.34 4.91 8.70
N ILE A 67 52.21 3.98 9.07
CA ILE A 67 51.85 2.68 9.60
C ILE A 67 52.47 2.61 10.98
N SER A 68 51.69 2.38 12.00
CA SER A 68 52.20 2.37 13.38
C SER A 68 51.47 1.35 14.25
N GLY A 69 52.16 0.85 15.27
CA GLY A 69 51.55 0.11 16.37
C GLY A 69 51.42 1.06 17.56
N LYS A 70 50.25 1.12 18.17
CA LYS A 70 49.96 1.88 19.37
C LYS A 70 49.10 1.08 20.31
N ASP A 71 49.57 0.88 21.54
CA ASP A 71 48.83 0.17 22.58
C ASP A 71 48.31 -1.22 22.14
N GLY A 72 49.13 -1.95 21.37
CA GLY A 72 48.77 -3.27 20.80
C GLY A 72 47.86 -3.22 19.58
N VAL A 73 47.47 -2.05 19.09
CA VAL A 73 46.60 -1.85 17.91
C VAL A 73 47.42 -1.35 16.73
N GLY A 74 47.16 -1.94 15.54
CA GLY A 74 47.70 -1.45 14.27
C GLY A 74 46.94 -0.26 13.72
N HIS A 75 47.64 0.78 13.26
CA HIS A 75 47.09 1.99 12.74
C HIS A 75 47.64 2.29 11.34
N ILE A 76 46.79 2.71 10.41
CA ILE A 76 47.16 3.30 9.11
C ILE A 76 46.64 4.72 9.05
N GLY A 77 47.54 5.68 9.22
CA GLY A 77 47.22 7.10 9.12
C GLY A 77 47.32 7.60 7.67
N LEU A 78 46.33 8.34 7.23
CA LEU A 78 46.28 9.00 5.92
C LEU A 78 46.03 10.49 6.12
N THR A 79 46.81 11.33 5.42
CA THR A 79 46.61 12.78 5.41
C THR A 79 46.33 13.25 3.98
N GLY A 80 45.15 13.76 3.73
CA GLY A 80 44.72 14.32 2.46
C GLY A 80 44.91 15.87 2.41
N PRO A 81 44.59 16.49 1.27
CA PRO A 81 44.67 17.94 1.11
C PRO A 81 43.67 18.65 2.00
N ALA A 82 43.93 19.95 2.21
CA ALA A 82 43.04 20.81 3.00
C ALA A 82 41.64 20.91 2.34
N GLY A 83 40.62 20.75 3.17
CA GLY A 83 39.23 20.97 2.78
C GLY A 83 38.88 22.48 2.75
N LYS A 84 37.60 22.82 2.58
CA LYS A 84 37.11 24.21 2.57
C LYS A 84 37.33 24.92 3.88
N ASP A 85 37.50 24.21 4.99
CA ASP A 85 37.82 24.73 6.31
C ASP A 85 39.29 25.04 6.53
N GLY A 86 40.15 24.86 5.50
CA GLY A 86 41.60 25.07 5.57
C GLY A 86 42.35 23.99 6.36
N LYS A 87 41.67 22.95 6.87
CA LYS A 87 42.29 21.86 7.61
C LYS A 87 42.49 20.64 6.70
N ASN A 88 43.64 19.98 6.87
CA ASN A 88 43.89 18.72 6.14
C ASN A 88 42.88 17.65 6.55
N ALA A 89 42.39 16.93 5.58
CA ALA A 89 41.64 15.67 5.86
C ALA A 89 42.58 14.65 6.46
N THR A 90 42.20 14.04 7.56
CA THR A 90 42.96 12.95 8.19
C THR A 90 42.05 11.77 8.46
N ALA A 91 42.57 10.57 8.30
CA ALA A 91 41.93 9.35 8.72
C ALA A 91 42.95 8.45 9.41
N ASP A 92 42.61 7.94 10.58
CA ASP A 92 43.37 6.89 11.30
C ASP A 92 42.56 5.60 11.22
N ILE A 93 43.03 4.66 10.40
CA ILE A 93 42.32 3.40 10.10
C ILE A 93 42.82 2.31 11.02
N THR A 94 41.92 1.65 11.70
CA THR A 94 42.16 0.50 12.57
C THR A 94 41.12 -0.59 12.36
N VAL A 95 41.20 -1.65 13.14
CA VAL A 95 40.19 -2.70 13.20
C VAL A 95 39.71 -2.87 14.63
N LYS A 96 38.42 -3.11 14.80
CA LYS A 96 37.83 -3.43 16.11
C LYS A 96 36.59 -4.32 15.92
N ASP A 97 36.11 -4.88 17.01
CA ASP A 97 34.77 -5.47 17.03
C ASP A 97 33.70 -4.37 16.99
N GLY A 98 32.82 -4.47 16.03
CA GLY A 98 31.73 -3.53 15.80
C GLY A 98 30.36 -4.20 15.92
N VAL A 99 29.33 -3.48 15.48
CA VAL A 99 27.98 -4.03 15.45
C VAL A 99 27.86 -5.17 14.44
N PRO A 100 26.98 -6.15 14.66
CA PRO A 100 26.76 -7.23 13.71
C PRO A 100 26.15 -6.72 12.41
N GLY A 101 26.28 -7.48 11.34
CA GLY A 101 25.61 -7.22 10.07
C GLY A 101 24.08 -7.25 10.18
N VAL A 102 23.38 -7.00 9.06
CA VAL A 102 21.91 -6.89 9.08
C VAL A 102 21.19 -8.15 9.59
N ASP A 103 21.80 -9.33 9.39
CA ASP A 103 21.28 -10.62 9.87
C ASP A 103 21.83 -11.06 11.23
N GLY A 104 22.76 -10.29 11.81
CA GLY A 104 23.41 -10.61 13.08
C GLY A 104 22.42 -10.75 14.23
N GLN A 105 22.75 -11.63 15.17
CA GLN A 105 21.99 -11.85 16.38
C GLN A 105 22.43 -10.90 17.50
N PRO A 106 21.58 -10.60 18.47
CA PRO A 106 22.00 -9.85 19.65
C PRO A 106 23.19 -10.53 20.34
N GLY A 107 24.25 -9.76 20.61
CA GLY A 107 25.47 -10.25 21.21
C GLY A 107 26.54 -10.76 20.24
N GLU A 108 26.22 -10.88 18.96
CA GLU A 108 27.22 -11.14 17.93
C GLU A 108 27.84 -9.82 17.45
N THR A 109 29.16 -9.88 17.27
CA THR A 109 29.93 -8.76 16.67
C THR A 109 30.70 -9.28 15.47
N MET A 110 31.12 -8.37 14.61
CA MET A 110 32.03 -8.68 13.53
C MET A 110 33.22 -7.72 13.55
N THR A 111 34.38 -8.19 13.16
CA THR A 111 35.55 -7.34 13.00
C THR A 111 35.30 -6.34 11.87
N ARG A 112 35.45 -5.05 12.18
CA ARG A 112 35.22 -3.96 11.24
C ARG A 112 36.46 -3.13 11.04
N ILE A 113 36.62 -2.60 9.84
CA ILE A 113 37.51 -1.48 9.58
C ILE A 113 36.84 -0.23 10.14
N VAL A 114 37.52 0.49 10.98
CA VAL A 114 37.08 1.79 11.49
C VAL A 114 38.09 2.86 11.19
N TYR A 115 37.65 4.09 11.07
CA TYR A 115 38.56 5.24 10.97
C TYR A 115 38.10 6.38 11.88
N GLN A 116 39.07 7.11 12.42
CA GLN A 116 38.82 8.38 13.07
C GLN A 116 39.03 9.51 12.10
N ASP A 117 38.08 10.44 12.05
CA ASP A 117 38.19 11.65 11.24
C ASP A 117 39.09 12.70 11.91
N LYS A 118 39.26 13.87 11.28
CA LYS A 118 40.05 15.00 11.77
C LYS A 118 39.59 15.55 13.14
N ASP A 119 38.36 15.32 13.53
CA ASP A 119 37.75 15.80 14.77
C ASP A 119 37.76 14.71 15.86
N GLY A 120 38.31 13.51 15.55
CA GLY A 120 38.41 12.38 16.46
C GLY A 120 37.16 11.52 16.51
N ASN A 121 36.17 11.76 15.65
CA ASN A 121 34.97 10.93 15.57
C ASN A 121 35.28 9.61 14.87
N GLU A 122 34.80 8.53 15.44
CA GLU A 122 34.97 7.22 14.88
C GLU A 122 33.82 6.84 13.93
N HIS A 123 34.17 6.23 12.81
CA HIS A 123 33.25 5.78 11.77
C HIS A 123 33.55 4.33 11.44
N GLU A 124 32.53 3.51 11.34
CA GLU A 124 32.63 2.12 10.88
C GLU A 124 32.46 2.04 9.38
N VAL A 125 33.29 1.22 8.71
CA VAL A 125 33.15 0.96 7.28
C VAL A 125 32.10 -0.14 7.09
N ALA A 126 31.06 0.17 6.32
CA ALA A 126 30.03 -0.81 5.96
C ALA A 126 30.59 -1.92 5.07
N THR A 127 30.12 -3.13 5.29
CA THR A 127 30.43 -4.32 4.51
C THR A 127 29.19 -4.78 3.75
N HIS A 128 29.33 -5.83 2.94
CA HIS A 128 28.16 -6.46 2.29
C HIS A 128 27.22 -7.15 3.27
N ASP A 129 27.68 -7.44 4.49
CA ASP A 129 26.83 -8.02 5.55
C ASP A 129 25.96 -6.95 6.25
N ASP A 130 26.23 -5.68 6.00
CA ASP A 130 25.36 -4.60 6.38
C ASP A 130 24.18 -4.48 5.40
N GLY A 131 23.14 -3.72 5.79
CA GLY A 131 21.98 -3.59 4.94
C GLY A 131 20.87 -2.79 5.58
N MET A 132 19.66 -3.01 5.07
CA MET A 132 18.47 -2.33 5.56
C MET A 132 17.44 -3.31 6.11
N LYS A 133 16.67 -2.84 7.07
CA LYS A 133 15.53 -3.56 7.65
C LYS A 133 14.25 -2.87 7.25
N PHE A 134 13.31 -3.63 6.72
CA PHE A 134 12.00 -3.14 6.32
C PHE A 134 10.92 -3.80 7.16
N ALA A 135 10.00 -3.02 7.69
CA ALA A 135 8.91 -3.53 8.50
C ALA A 135 7.58 -3.02 7.94
N GLY A 136 6.71 -3.94 7.55
CA GLY A 136 5.29 -3.66 7.33
C GLY A 136 4.56 -3.51 8.66
N ASP A 137 3.23 -3.44 8.63
CA ASP A 137 2.42 -3.27 9.83
C ASP A 137 2.63 -4.41 10.84
N ASP A 138 2.76 -5.64 10.37
CA ASP A 138 3.05 -6.81 11.20
C ASP A 138 4.47 -6.78 11.81
N GLY A 139 5.45 -6.25 11.08
CA GLY A 139 6.82 -6.09 11.55
C GLY A 139 6.99 -4.98 12.60
N GLN A 140 5.99 -4.12 12.82
CA GLN A 140 6.03 -3.13 13.91
C GLN A 140 5.87 -3.78 15.30
N THR A 141 5.21 -4.91 15.35
CA THR A 141 4.89 -5.63 16.60
C THR A 141 5.58 -6.98 16.72
N ASP A 142 6.00 -7.58 15.60
CA ASP A 142 6.65 -8.88 15.54
C ASP A 142 7.98 -8.78 14.77
N ALA A 143 9.10 -8.80 15.49
CA ALA A 143 10.43 -8.69 14.90
C ALA A 143 10.78 -9.82 13.92
N THR A 144 10.08 -10.97 13.98
CA THR A 144 10.27 -12.08 13.02
C THR A 144 9.73 -11.77 11.63
N LYS A 145 8.87 -10.76 11.50
CA LYS A 145 8.28 -10.27 10.24
C LYS A 145 9.08 -9.14 9.60
N VAL A 146 10.18 -8.72 10.23
CA VAL A 146 11.07 -7.72 9.64
C VAL A 146 11.88 -8.36 8.52
N ILE A 147 11.78 -7.76 7.34
CA ILE A 147 12.56 -8.16 6.16
C ILE A 147 13.96 -7.57 6.30
N LYS A 148 14.98 -8.43 6.33
CA LYS A 148 16.40 -8.04 6.37
C LYS A 148 17.00 -8.23 4.99
N LYS A 149 17.69 -7.21 4.48
CA LYS A 149 18.33 -7.24 3.16
C LYS A 149 19.75 -6.70 3.26
N HIS A 150 20.72 -7.50 2.82
CA HIS A 150 22.11 -7.07 2.67
C HIS A 150 22.25 -6.00 1.59
N LEU A 151 23.35 -5.24 1.64
CA LEU A 151 23.71 -4.31 0.56
C LEU A 151 23.77 -5.04 -0.78
N ASN A 152 23.29 -4.38 -1.84
CA ASN A 152 23.12 -4.89 -3.20
C ASN A 152 22.03 -5.97 -3.39
N ASN A 153 21.32 -6.40 -2.36
CA ASN A 153 20.21 -7.31 -2.53
C ASN A 153 18.94 -6.57 -2.97
N VAL A 154 18.17 -7.21 -3.84
CA VAL A 154 16.89 -6.66 -4.30
C VAL A 154 15.84 -6.70 -3.18
N VAL A 155 15.13 -5.60 -3.01
CA VAL A 155 13.91 -5.53 -2.20
C VAL A 155 12.72 -5.52 -3.14
N ASP A 156 11.95 -6.61 -3.14
CA ASP A 156 10.73 -6.72 -3.93
C ASP A 156 9.56 -6.11 -3.16
N ILE A 157 8.91 -5.12 -3.76
CA ILE A 157 7.65 -4.53 -3.28
C ILE A 157 6.62 -4.80 -4.35
N VAL A 158 5.75 -5.78 -4.11
CA VAL A 158 4.79 -6.26 -5.12
C VAL A 158 3.35 -6.09 -4.64
N GLY A 159 2.50 -5.55 -5.50
CA GLY A 159 1.06 -5.43 -5.25
C GLY A 159 0.22 -6.58 -5.83
N GLY A 160 0.81 -7.42 -6.69
CA GLY A 160 0.15 -8.59 -7.30
C GLY A 160 -0.89 -8.28 -8.37
N ALA A 161 -1.21 -7.04 -8.64
CA ALA A 161 -2.18 -6.66 -9.67
C ALA A 161 -1.53 -6.64 -11.08
N ASP A 162 -2.34 -6.96 -12.09
CA ASP A 162 -1.95 -6.85 -13.48
C ASP A 162 -1.69 -5.39 -13.84
N LYS A 163 -0.51 -5.10 -14.39
CA LYS A 163 -0.09 -3.74 -14.76
C LYS A 163 -1.08 -3.04 -15.71
N ALA A 164 -1.72 -3.78 -16.61
CA ALA A 164 -2.71 -3.24 -17.55
C ALA A 164 -4.04 -2.82 -16.87
N LYS A 165 -4.23 -3.18 -15.60
CA LYS A 165 -5.44 -2.90 -14.80
C LYS A 165 -5.17 -1.88 -13.69
N LEU A 166 -4.00 -1.26 -13.67
CA LEU A 166 -3.67 -0.24 -12.69
C LEU A 166 -4.16 1.13 -13.15
N THR A 167 -4.51 1.97 -12.19
CA THR A 167 -4.82 3.38 -12.39
C THR A 167 -3.91 4.24 -11.51
N ASP A 168 -3.65 5.46 -11.96
CA ASP A 168 -2.82 6.42 -11.22
C ASP A 168 -3.63 7.14 -10.12
N ASN A 169 -2.91 7.79 -9.20
CA ASN A 169 -3.42 8.75 -8.21
C ASN A 169 -4.38 8.20 -7.15
N ASN A 170 -4.58 6.88 -7.08
CA ASN A 170 -5.46 6.24 -6.09
C ASN A 170 -4.75 5.87 -4.78
N ILE A 171 -3.41 5.88 -4.77
CA ILE A 171 -2.60 5.57 -3.61
C ILE A 171 -1.61 6.70 -3.35
N GLY A 172 -1.61 7.20 -2.12
CA GLY A 172 -0.63 8.16 -1.63
C GLY A 172 0.43 7.46 -0.77
N VAL A 173 1.70 7.87 -0.91
CA VAL A 173 2.80 7.42 -0.06
C VAL A 173 3.45 8.64 0.56
N ASN A 174 3.35 8.78 1.88
CA ASN A 174 3.81 9.94 2.61
C ASN A 174 4.78 9.57 3.73
N ASN A 175 5.71 10.48 4.04
CA ASN A 175 6.48 10.38 5.27
C ASN A 175 5.59 10.82 6.45
N ASP A 176 5.37 9.91 7.38
CA ASP A 176 4.69 10.17 8.64
C ASP A 176 5.59 9.72 9.79
N ASN A 177 6.25 10.69 10.46
CA ASN A 177 7.18 10.45 11.56
C ASN A 177 8.29 9.41 11.23
N GLY A 178 8.91 9.54 10.06
CA GLY A 178 9.98 8.64 9.61
C GLY A 178 9.51 7.30 9.04
N LYS A 179 8.21 7.11 8.87
CA LYS A 179 7.61 5.93 8.23
C LYS A 179 7.02 6.28 6.87
N LEU A 180 7.21 5.43 5.88
CA LEU A 180 6.49 5.52 4.61
C LEU A 180 5.08 4.96 4.81
N LYS A 181 4.09 5.85 4.91
CA LYS A 181 2.69 5.49 5.09
C LYS A 181 2.00 5.40 3.74
N VAL A 182 1.53 4.21 3.41
CA VAL A 182 0.78 3.93 2.19
C VAL A 182 -0.71 4.06 2.50
N GLN A 183 -1.42 4.91 1.78
CA GLN A 183 -2.82 5.23 2.03
C GLN A 183 -3.61 5.26 0.74
N LEU A 184 -4.85 4.76 0.79
CA LEU A 184 -5.79 4.87 -0.29
C LEU A 184 -6.37 6.30 -0.33
N SER A 185 -6.58 6.85 -1.51
CA SER A 185 -7.28 8.13 -1.70
C SER A 185 -8.72 8.04 -1.17
N LYS A 186 -9.24 9.14 -0.63
CA LYS A 186 -10.66 9.23 -0.27
C LYS A 186 -11.55 9.17 -1.50
N ASP A 187 -11.12 9.79 -2.58
CA ASP A 187 -11.80 9.80 -3.87
C ASP A 187 -11.04 8.86 -4.80
N LEU A 188 -11.66 7.72 -5.11
CA LEU A 188 -11.09 6.73 -6.02
C LEU A 188 -11.58 7.00 -7.45
N ASP A 189 -10.67 7.26 -8.35
CA ASP A 189 -10.95 7.33 -9.78
C ASP A 189 -10.42 6.06 -10.47
N LEU A 190 -11.34 5.13 -10.75
CA LEU A 190 -11.03 3.89 -11.46
C LEU A 190 -11.20 4.05 -12.97
N THR A 191 -11.45 5.27 -13.45
CA THR A 191 -11.76 5.60 -14.85
C THR A 191 -13.06 4.96 -15.37
N LYS A 192 -13.40 5.22 -16.62
CA LYS A 192 -14.61 4.65 -17.23
C LYS A 192 -14.61 3.13 -17.38
N ASP A 193 -13.44 2.52 -17.40
CA ASP A 193 -13.26 1.08 -17.63
C ASP A 193 -13.04 0.30 -16.30
N GLY A 194 -12.97 1.04 -15.18
CA GLY A 194 -12.80 0.47 -13.86
C GLY A 194 -14.07 -0.09 -13.26
N SER A 195 -13.90 -0.96 -12.26
CA SER A 195 -15.01 -1.52 -11.50
C SER A 195 -14.60 -1.89 -10.07
N VAL A 196 -15.60 -1.89 -9.17
CA VAL A 196 -15.51 -2.51 -7.85
C VAL A 196 -16.35 -3.77 -7.87
N LYS A 197 -15.76 -4.93 -7.61
CA LYS A 197 -16.44 -6.22 -7.57
C LYS A 197 -16.36 -6.82 -6.18
N ILE A 198 -17.54 -7.16 -5.62
CA ILE A 198 -17.68 -7.81 -4.31
C ILE A 198 -18.62 -9.00 -4.49
N GLY A 199 -18.06 -10.21 -4.62
CA GLY A 199 -18.84 -11.40 -4.94
C GLY A 199 -19.62 -11.21 -6.25
N ASP A 200 -20.93 -11.32 -6.15
CA ASP A 200 -21.86 -11.15 -7.29
C ASP A 200 -22.21 -9.70 -7.61
N THR A 201 -21.79 -8.76 -6.77
CA THR A 201 -22.06 -7.32 -6.95
C THR A 201 -20.95 -6.66 -7.73
N THR A 202 -21.31 -5.89 -8.74
CA THR A 202 -20.39 -5.05 -9.53
C THR A 202 -20.90 -3.62 -9.59
N VAL A 203 -20.02 -2.66 -9.29
CA VAL A 203 -20.25 -1.24 -9.54
C VAL A 203 -19.24 -0.78 -10.59
N ASN A 204 -19.71 -0.24 -11.70
CA ASN A 204 -18.89 0.25 -12.79
C ASN A 204 -19.57 1.45 -13.47
N ASN A 205 -19.07 1.88 -14.62
CA ASN A 205 -19.64 3.00 -15.38
C ASN A 205 -21.09 2.79 -15.84
N ASP A 206 -21.57 1.55 -15.95
CA ASP A 206 -22.95 1.25 -16.31
C ASP A 206 -23.91 1.34 -15.12
N GLY A 207 -23.39 1.29 -13.90
CA GLY A 207 -24.15 1.31 -12.67
C GLY A 207 -23.82 0.17 -11.71
N LEU A 208 -24.77 -0.16 -10.83
CA LEU A 208 -24.70 -1.26 -9.89
C LEU A 208 -25.47 -2.47 -10.41
N THR A 209 -24.84 -3.63 -10.44
CA THR A 209 -25.45 -4.89 -10.85
C THR A 209 -25.17 -5.98 -9.82
N ILE A 210 -26.21 -6.73 -9.46
CA ILE A 210 -26.09 -7.97 -8.66
C ILE A 210 -26.45 -9.12 -9.58
N ALA A 211 -25.53 -10.05 -9.82
CA ALA A 211 -25.80 -11.20 -10.70
C ALA A 211 -26.98 -12.03 -10.18
N GLY A 212 -27.99 -12.25 -11.03
CA GLY A 212 -29.25 -12.92 -10.64
C GLY A 212 -30.16 -12.12 -9.69
N GLY A 213 -29.91 -10.83 -9.52
CA GLY A 213 -30.63 -9.94 -8.64
C GLY A 213 -30.96 -8.58 -9.26
N PRO A 214 -31.24 -7.56 -8.40
CA PRO A 214 -31.55 -6.20 -8.86
C PRO A 214 -30.35 -5.50 -9.50
N SER A 215 -30.67 -4.48 -10.31
CA SER A 215 -29.66 -3.57 -10.84
C SER A 215 -30.18 -2.12 -10.90
N VAL A 216 -29.25 -1.19 -10.78
CA VAL A 216 -29.48 0.26 -10.96
C VAL A 216 -28.53 0.72 -12.05
N LYS A 217 -29.04 1.08 -13.21
CA LYS A 217 -28.27 1.46 -14.40
C LYS A 217 -28.71 2.80 -14.94
N LYS A 218 -28.01 3.32 -15.96
CA LYS A 218 -28.35 4.59 -16.61
C LYS A 218 -29.75 4.60 -17.22
N ASP A 219 -30.24 3.45 -17.63
CA ASP A 219 -31.55 3.26 -18.26
C ASP A 219 -32.68 2.95 -17.25
N GLY A 220 -32.36 2.81 -15.97
CA GLY A 220 -33.34 2.62 -14.91
C GLY A 220 -32.99 1.58 -13.85
N ILE A 221 -34.03 1.19 -13.10
CA ILE A 221 -33.92 0.23 -11.99
C ILE A 221 -34.65 -1.05 -12.42
N ASN A 222 -33.95 -2.18 -12.34
CA ASN A 222 -34.55 -3.51 -12.54
C ASN A 222 -34.54 -4.25 -11.19
N ALA A 223 -35.71 -4.64 -10.71
CA ALA A 223 -35.86 -5.39 -9.46
C ALA A 223 -35.38 -6.85 -9.55
N GLY A 224 -35.07 -7.39 -10.75
CA GLY A 224 -34.60 -8.77 -10.93
C GLY A 224 -35.61 -9.83 -10.48
N ASN A 225 -36.90 -9.61 -10.71
CA ASN A 225 -38.01 -10.43 -10.20
C ASN A 225 -38.06 -10.58 -8.68
N LYS A 226 -37.55 -9.58 -7.96
CA LYS A 226 -37.61 -9.52 -6.50
C LYS A 226 -38.63 -8.49 -6.06
N THR A 227 -39.17 -8.66 -4.84
CA THR A 227 -40.10 -7.68 -4.25
C THR A 227 -39.38 -6.39 -3.89
N ILE A 228 -39.99 -5.25 -4.22
CA ILE A 228 -39.57 -3.94 -3.71
C ILE A 228 -40.42 -3.64 -2.50
N THR A 229 -39.82 -3.49 -1.32
CA THR A 229 -40.50 -3.19 -0.06
C THR A 229 -40.19 -1.78 0.41
N GLY A 230 -41.00 -1.25 1.33
CA GLY A 230 -40.76 0.07 1.90
C GLY A 230 -41.10 1.23 0.97
N VAL A 231 -41.88 0.99 -0.10
CA VAL A 231 -42.33 2.05 -1.02
C VAL A 231 -43.35 2.93 -0.31
N LYS A 232 -43.00 4.22 -0.08
CA LYS A 232 -43.95 5.23 0.44
C LYS A 232 -45.07 5.41 -0.58
N ALA A 233 -46.26 5.82 -0.14
CA ALA A 233 -47.34 6.21 -1.04
C ALA A 233 -46.91 7.37 -1.95
N GLY A 234 -47.05 7.19 -3.27
CA GLY A 234 -46.79 8.25 -4.24
C GLY A 234 -47.70 9.43 -4.09
N GLU A 235 -47.19 10.64 -4.26
CA GLU A 235 -47.91 11.90 -4.15
C GLU A 235 -47.97 12.66 -5.48
N ASN A 236 -46.95 12.45 -6.35
CA ASN A 236 -46.82 13.08 -7.64
C ASN A 236 -47.01 12.07 -8.79
N ASP A 237 -47.32 12.56 -9.99
CA ASP A 237 -47.61 11.73 -11.15
C ASP A 237 -46.44 10.79 -11.57
N THR A 238 -45.23 11.11 -11.14
CA THR A 238 -44.02 10.32 -11.45
C THR A 238 -43.59 9.40 -10.32
N ASP A 239 -44.31 9.38 -9.21
CA ASP A 239 -43.95 8.54 -8.07
C ASP A 239 -44.39 7.08 -8.27
N ALA A 240 -43.66 6.16 -7.64
CA ALA A 240 -44.06 4.77 -7.61
C ALA A 240 -45.32 4.56 -6.74
N VAL A 241 -46.26 3.75 -7.22
CA VAL A 241 -47.46 3.39 -6.48
C VAL A 241 -47.24 2.14 -5.63
N ASN A 242 -47.61 2.15 -4.38
CA ASN A 242 -47.58 0.96 -3.52
C ASN A 242 -48.91 0.19 -3.55
N VAL A 243 -48.88 -1.06 -3.07
CA VAL A 243 -50.02 -1.98 -3.07
C VAL A 243 -51.24 -1.40 -2.27
N LYS A 244 -50.99 -0.58 -1.21
CA LYS A 244 -52.06 0.03 -0.46
C LYS A 244 -52.85 1.02 -1.30
N GLN A 245 -52.19 1.89 -2.03
CA GLN A 245 -52.81 2.87 -2.92
C GLN A 245 -53.63 2.18 -4.03
N LEU A 246 -53.13 1.06 -4.57
CA LEU A 246 -53.86 0.27 -5.55
C LEU A 246 -55.13 -0.32 -4.92
N LYS A 247 -55.03 -0.93 -3.71
CA LYS A 247 -56.20 -1.49 -2.99
C LYS A 247 -57.24 -0.42 -2.63
N ASP A 248 -56.80 0.79 -2.22
CA ASP A 248 -57.69 1.90 -1.90
C ASP A 248 -58.46 2.45 -3.11
N LYS A 249 -58.02 2.11 -4.33
CA LYS A 249 -58.68 2.52 -5.59
C LYS A 249 -59.52 1.40 -6.25
N VAL A 250 -59.62 0.25 -5.60
CA VAL A 250 -60.52 -0.81 -6.09
C VAL A 250 -61.96 -0.31 -5.95
N THR A 251 -62.67 -0.22 -7.06
CA THR A 251 -64.12 0.09 -7.09
C THR A 251 -64.93 -1.20 -7.13
N THR A 252 -65.80 -1.38 -6.14
CA THR A 252 -66.79 -2.45 -6.16
C THR A 252 -68.12 -1.90 -6.59
N VAL A 253 -68.84 -2.64 -7.42
CA VAL A 253 -70.19 -2.33 -7.84
C VAL A 253 -71.09 -3.45 -7.30
N GLU A 254 -71.99 -3.06 -6.41
CA GLU A 254 -72.91 -4.02 -5.75
C GLU A 254 -74.36 -3.59 -5.98
N SER A 255 -75.25 -4.52 -6.02
CA SER A 255 -76.71 -4.29 -5.99
C SER A 255 -77.26 -4.82 -4.66
N SER A 256 -77.75 -4.00 -3.80
CA SER A 256 -78.27 -4.36 -2.47
C SER A 256 -79.54 -5.19 -2.53
N ASN A 257 -80.24 -5.17 -3.65
CA ASN A 257 -81.51 -5.88 -3.84
C ASN A 257 -81.57 -6.73 -5.11
N ASN A 258 -80.44 -7.04 -5.71
CA ASN A 258 -80.31 -7.77 -6.94
C ASN A 258 -81.05 -7.17 -8.19
N SER A 259 -81.53 -5.92 -8.08
CA SER A 259 -82.16 -5.24 -9.23
C SER A 259 -81.23 -4.97 -10.40
N ILE A 260 -79.93 -4.95 -10.13
CA ILE A 260 -78.86 -4.78 -11.11
C ILE A 260 -78.02 -6.08 -11.09
N LYS A 261 -77.83 -6.65 -12.26
CA LYS A 261 -76.83 -7.75 -12.46
C LYS A 261 -75.57 -7.14 -13.00
N VAL A 262 -74.48 -7.35 -12.28
CA VAL A 262 -73.11 -6.97 -12.70
C VAL A 262 -72.34 -8.20 -13.10
N VAL A 263 -71.82 -8.21 -14.30
CA VAL A 263 -70.98 -9.32 -14.81
C VAL A 263 -69.68 -8.74 -15.29
N ASP A 264 -68.58 -9.17 -14.74
CA ASP A 264 -67.27 -8.86 -15.31
C ASP A 264 -67.02 -9.72 -16.59
N LYS A 265 -66.99 -9.10 -17.73
CA LYS A 265 -66.75 -9.75 -19.00
C LYS A 265 -65.25 -10.10 -19.22
N ASN A 266 -64.39 -9.49 -18.44
CA ASN A 266 -62.95 -9.74 -18.51
C ASN A 266 -62.45 -10.09 -17.09
N ASP A 267 -63.06 -11.09 -16.45
CA ASP A 267 -62.69 -11.58 -15.15
C ASP A 267 -61.31 -12.24 -15.20
N PRO A 268 -60.35 -11.84 -14.32
CA PRO A 268 -59.01 -12.40 -14.24
C PRO A 268 -58.96 -13.93 -14.04
N THR A 269 -60.04 -14.55 -13.55
CA THR A 269 -60.15 -16.00 -13.39
C THR A 269 -60.68 -16.71 -14.64
N SER A 270 -61.11 -15.96 -15.65
CA SER A 270 -61.61 -16.52 -16.90
C SER A 270 -60.51 -16.95 -17.84
N ALA A 271 -60.73 -18.09 -18.55
CA ALA A 271 -59.82 -18.53 -19.60
C ALA A 271 -59.71 -17.56 -20.81
N THR A 272 -60.62 -16.57 -20.90
CA THR A 272 -60.67 -15.55 -21.93
C THR A 272 -60.17 -14.19 -21.42
N TYR A 273 -59.54 -14.15 -20.27
CA TYR A 273 -58.99 -12.91 -19.69
C TYR A 273 -57.95 -12.25 -20.60
N ASP A 274 -58.13 -10.97 -20.84
CA ASP A 274 -57.21 -10.15 -21.58
C ASP A 274 -56.70 -9.02 -20.64
N ALA A 275 -55.48 -9.17 -20.19
CA ALA A 275 -54.86 -8.22 -19.25
C ALA A 275 -54.73 -6.78 -19.79
N ALA A 276 -54.73 -6.62 -21.10
CA ALA A 276 -54.66 -5.30 -21.74
C ALA A 276 -55.98 -4.52 -21.63
N LYS A 277 -57.10 -5.17 -21.38
CA LYS A 277 -58.42 -4.55 -21.31
C LYS A 277 -58.90 -4.21 -19.90
N GLY A 278 -58.21 -4.71 -18.85
CA GLY A 278 -58.70 -4.53 -17.49
C GLY A 278 -60.08 -5.15 -17.26
N HIS A 279 -60.72 -4.86 -16.13
CA HIS A 279 -62.11 -5.27 -15.83
C HIS A 279 -63.11 -4.62 -16.75
N GLN A 280 -64.04 -5.37 -17.34
CA GLN A 280 -65.09 -4.87 -18.18
C GLN A 280 -66.45 -5.33 -17.62
N TYR A 281 -67.15 -4.41 -16.92
CA TYR A 281 -68.43 -4.74 -16.30
C TYR A 281 -69.61 -4.51 -17.25
N ASP A 282 -70.36 -5.55 -17.46
CA ASP A 282 -71.67 -5.50 -18.06
C ASP A 282 -72.72 -5.34 -16.98
N ILE A 283 -73.41 -4.24 -16.99
CA ILE A 283 -74.41 -3.83 -15.96
C ILE A 283 -75.81 -3.91 -16.62
N THR A 284 -76.59 -4.87 -16.23
CA THR A 284 -77.94 -5.08 -16.75
C THR A 284 -79.00 -5.01 -15.65
N ILE A 285 -80.15 -4.57 -16.01
CA ILE A 285 -81.31 -4.57 -15.10
C ILE A 285 -81.83 -5.99 -14.97
N ASN A 286 -81.96 -6.49 -13.73
CA ASN A 286 -82.64 -7.72 -13.46
C ASN A 286 -84.17 -7.43 -13.32
N ASN A 287 -84.85 -7.57 -14.41
CA ASN A 287 -86.29 -7.22 -14.45
C ASN A 287 -87.12 -8.01 -13.44
N GLN A 288 -86.75 -9.26 -13.14
CA GLN A 288 -87.43 -10.09 -12.15
C GLN A 288 -87.28 -9.45 -10.75
N SER A 289 -86.06 -9.13 -10.35
CA SER A 289 -85.79 -8.54 -9.00
C SER A 289 -86.37 -7.14 -8.87
N VAL A 290 -86.40 -6.36 -9.96
CA VAL A 290 -87.03 -5.04 -9.96
C VAL A 290 -88.51 -5.17 -9.68
N VAL A 291 -89.16 -6.12 -10.33
CA VAL A 291 -90.61 -6.40 -10.08
C VAL A 291 -90.85 -6.89 -8.68
N GLU A 292 -90.04 -7.79 -8.18
CA GLU A 292 -90.18 -8.37 -6.82
C GLU A 292 -89.93 -7.34 -5.71
N ASN A 293 -89.02 -6.37 -5.94
CA ASN A 293 -88.71 -5.29 -4.99
C ASN A 293 -89.55 -4.04 -5.16
N ALA A 294 -90.48 -3.97 -6.13
CA ALA A 294 -91.36 -2.84 -6.33
C ALA A 294 -92.35 -2.75 -5.22
N GLN A 295 -92.42 -1.60 -4.54
CA GLN A 295 -93.42 -1.34 -3.50
C GLN A 295 -94.82 -0.95 -4.05
N THR A 296 -94.91 -0.81 -5.36
CA THR A 296 -96.20 -0.49 -6.06
C THR A 296 -96.61 -1.68 -6.92
N PRO A 297 -97.90 -2.00 -6.99
CA PRO A 297 -98.40 -3.09 -7.79
C PRO A 297 -98.04 -2.88 -9.28
N VAL A 298 -97.44 -3.89 -9.84
CA VAL A 298 -97.15 -3.92 -11.31
C VAL A 298 -98.41 -4.37 -12.03
N VAL A 299 -98.88 -3.58 -12.95
CA VAL A 299 -100.05 -3.89 -13.73
C VAL A 299 -99.63 -4.54 -15.05
N TYR A 300 -100.04 -5.76 -15.35
CA TYR A 300 -99.90 -6.40 -16.61
C TYR A 300 -101.13 -6.31 -17.44
N THR A 301 -101.00 -6.25 -18.73
CA THR A 301 -102.14 -6.44 -19.65
C THR A 301 -101.95 -7.80 -20.28
N ASP A 302 -102.94 -8.71 -20.18
CA ASP A 302 -102.87 -10.02 -20.83
C ASP A 302 -103.19 -9.88 -22.33
N LYS A 303 -103.11 -10.98 -23.07
CA LYS A 303 -103.35 -11.02 -24.51
C LYS A 303 -104.78 -10.60 -24.91
N ASP A 304 -105.76 -10.65 -23.97
CA ASP A 304 -107.15 -10.33 -24.16
C ASP A 304 -107.45 -8.91 -23.73
N GLY A 305 -106.39 -8.11 -23.33
CA GLY A 305 -106.54 -6.69 -22.90
C GLY A 305 -106.88 -6.54 -21.46
N ASN A 306 -106.96 -7.57 -20.61
CA ASN A 306 -107.32 -7.46 -19.18
C ASN A 306 -106.09 -7.01 -18.40
N LYS A 307 -106.32 -6.11 -17.48
CA LYS A 307 -105.29 -5.62 -16.53
C LYS A 307 -105.19 -6.61 -15.36
N LEU A 308 -104.04 -7.19 -15.16
CA LEU A 308 -103.68 -8.05 -14.02
C LEU A 308 -102.78 -7.28 -13.06
N TYR A 309 -102.97 -7.40 -11.84
CA TYR A 309 -102.18 -6.74 -10.75
C TYR A 309 -101.39 -7.79 -10.04
N LYS A 310 -100.08 -7.66 -9.96
CA LYS A 310 -99.26 -8.39 -9.03
C LYS A 310 -99.07 -7.52 -7.77
N ILE A 311 -99.68 -7.91 -6.65
CA ILE A 311 -99.38 -7.31 -5.31
C ILE A 311 -98.09 -7.99 -4.88
N VAL A 312 -97.06 -7.17 -4.63
CA VAL A 312 -95.80 -7.62 -4.03
C VAL A 312 -95.96 -7.28 -2.53
N ASP A 313 -95.99 -8.33 -1.71
CA ASP A 313 -95.99 -8.21 -0.24
C ASP A 313 -94.65 -7.78 0.27
#